data_27b608da6def1bcf4d58f655df293219
#
_entry.id   27b608da6def1bcf4d58f655df293219
#
_cell.length_a   1.000
_cell.length_b   1.000
_cell.length_c   1.000
_cell.angle_alpha   90.00
_cell.angle_beta   90.00
_cell.angle_gamma   90.00
#
_symmetry.space_group_name_H-M   'P 1'
#
loop_
_entity.id
_entity.type
_entity.pdbx_description
1 polymer ?
#
loop_
_entity_poly.entity_id
_entity_poly.type
_entity_poly.pdbx_seq_one_letter_code
_entity_poly.pdbx_strand_id
1 'polypeptide(L)'
;MASELKVDKFTGVTTAGSIDVTSGSTTTNLQEGLAKMVINYDQIADSIRSSLNVSSVSDNSTGDFTITFTASKTDINYSPSSSSLAYATSDRIGNFVGVRVTSGSTPNARSVGLFTGSLRINSGYGASASGAGNEADADANCVQTFGDLA
;
A
#
# COMPACT_ATOMS: atom_id res chain seq x y z
N MET A 1 -8.40 33.42 -20.34
CA MET A 1 -7.79 32.35 -21.16
C MET A 1 -7.31 31.28 -20.22
N ALA A 2 -7.63 30.01 -20.46
CA ALA A 2 -7.07 28.90 -19.70
C ALA A 2 -5.64 28.67 -20.20
N SER A 3 -4.67 28.57 -19.28
CA SER A 3 -3.27 28.24 -19.61
C SER A 3 -3.11 26.72 -19.50
N GLU A 4 -2.57 26.11 -20.53
CA GLU A 4 -2.28 24.66 -20.57
C GLU A 4 -0.78 24.45 -20.72
N LEU A 5 -0.19 23.58 -19.89
CA LEU A 5 1.20 23.14 -19.99
C LEU A 5 1.21 21.65 -20.35
N LYS A 6 1.78 21.32 -21.51
CA LYS A 6 1.96 19.94 -21.98
C LYS A 6 3.44 19.56 -21.86
N VAL A 7 3.75 18.64 -20.98
CA VAL A 7 5.13 18.17 -20.75
C VAL A 7 5.15 16.65 -20.51
N ASP A 8 6.19 15.99 -21.01
CA ASP A 8 6.40 14.56 -20.83
C ASP A 8 7.13 14.25 -19.51
N LYS A 9 7.82 15.24 -18.94
CA LYS A 9 8.63 15.05 -17.74
C LYS A 9 8.75 16.33 -16.89
N PHE A 10 8.58 16.18 -15.57
CA PHE A 10 8.96 17.17 -14.57
C PHE A 10 10.21 16.72 -13.83
N THR A 11 11.21 17.57 -13.68
CA THR A 11 12.44 17.27 -12.93
C THR A 11 12.70 18.39 -11.93
N GLY A 12 12.85 18.06 -10.65
CA GLY A 12 13.30 19.01 -9.62
C GLY A 12 14.78 19.37 -9.86
N VAL A 13 15.10 20.65 -9.77
CA VAL A 13 16.44 21.18 -10.08
C VAL A 13 17.32 21.34 -8.84
N THR A 14 16.74 21.71 -7.70
CA THR A 14 17.49 22.06 -6.49
C THR A 14 17.64 20.91 -5.50
N THR A 15 16.63 20.09 -5.37
CA THR A 15 16.65 18.91 -4.50
C THR A 15 16.04 17.75 -5.29
N ALA A 16 16.75 16.63 -5.37
CA ALA A 16 16.21 15.44 -6.00
C ALA A 16 14.89 15.08 -5.29
N GLY A 17 13.83 14.97 -6.06
CA GLY A 17 12.57 14.57 -5.52
C GLY A 17 11.63 15.70 -5.05
N SER A 18 11.97 16.97 -5.22
CA SER A 18 11.16 18.11 -4.75
C SER A 18 10.59 18.91 -5.91
N ILE A 19 9.32 18.70 -6.21
CA ILE A 19 8.53 19.57 -7.10
C ILE A 19 7.33 20.08 -6.30
N ASP A 20 7.32 21.38 -6.04
CA ASP A 20 6.25 22.03 -5.30
C ASP A 20 5.14 22.54 -6.21
N VAL A 21 3.91 22.33 -5.81
CA VAL A 21 2.71 22.90 -6.44
C VAL A 21 2.10 23.90 -5.47
N THR A 22 2.01 25.16 -5.89
CA THR A 22 1.40 26.22 -5.10
C THR A 22 0.03 26.59 -5.65
N SER A 23 -0.98 26.57 -4.78
CA SER A 23 -2.33 27.06 -5.06
C SER A 23 -2.69 28.11 -4.02
N GLY A 24 -2.79 29.38 -4.44
CA GLY A 24 -2.96 30.49 -3.52
C GLY A 24 -1.78 30.63 -2.57
N SER A 25 -2.00 30.55 -1.26
CA SER A 25 -0.96 30.59 -0.22
C SER A 25 -0.47 29.21 0.23
N THR A 26 -1.00 28.13 -0.33
CA THR A 26 -0.67 26.76 0.08
C THR A 26 0.28 26.12 -0.91
N THR A 27 1.40 25.61 -0.43
CA THR A 27 2.38 24.84 -1.21
C THR A 27 2.37 23.40 -0.76
N THR A 28 2.32 22.47 -1.72
CA THR A 28 2.32 21.02 -1.49
C THR A 28 3.38 20.38 -2.37
N ASN A 29 4.15 19.47 -1.80
CA ASN A 29 5.09 18.67 -2.58
C ASN A 29 4.33 17.68 -3.46
N LEU A 30 4.52 17.76 -4.78
CA LEU A 30 3.85 16.88 -5.74
C LEU A 30 4.20 15.42 -5.52
N GLN A 31 5.43 15.14 -5.15
CA GLN A 31 5.92 13.78 -5.01
C GLN A 31 5.38 13.09 -3.75
N GLU A 32 5.23 13.81 -2.65
CA GLU A 32 4.60 13.27 -1.43
C GLU A 32 3.14 12.89 -1.66
N GLY A 33 2.44 13.64 -2.53
CA GLY A 33 1.04 13.39 -2.89
C GLY A 33 0.84 12.21 -3.85
N LEU A 34 1.88 11.71 -4.50
CA LEU A 34 1.77 10.61 -5.47
C LEU A 34 2.04 9.26 -4.81
N ALA A 35 1.24 8.27 -5.18
CA ALA A 35 1.50 6.89 -4.78
C ALA A 35 2.86 6.42 -5.31
N LYS A 36 3.68 5.83 -4.46
CA LYS A 36 5.02 5.29 -4.76
C LYS A 36 5.02 3.78 -4.99
N MET A 37 3.96 3.13 -4.63
CA MET A 37 3.67 1.74 -4.95
C MET A 37 2.16 1.60 -5.03
N VAL A 38 1.69 0.86 -5.99
CA VAL A 38 0.28 0.45 -6.14
C VAL A 38 0.26 -1.01 -6.55
N ILE A 39 -0.66 -1.77 -5.98
CA ILE A 39 -0.93 -3.14 -6.40
C ILE A 39 -2.42 -3.47 -6.27
N ASN A 40 -2.91 -4.24 -7.23
CA ASN A 40 -4.13 -5.01 -7.12
C ASN A 40 -3.74 -6.50 -7.21
N TYR A 41 -3.86 -7.20 -6.09
CA TYR A 41 -3.44 -8.59 -5.94
C TYR A 41 -4.63 -9.48 -5.62
N ASP A 42 -4.81 -10.51 -6.44
CA ASP A 42 -5.75 -11.60 -6.22
C ASP A 42 -5.03 -12.70 -5.42
N GLN A 43 -5.30 -12.79 -4.14
CA GLN A 43 -4.64 -13.75 -3.27
C GLN A 43 -5.20 -15.18 -3.47
N ILE A 44 -6.44 -15.31 -3.92
CA ILE A 44 -7.06 -16.63 -4.18
C ILE A 44 -6.41 -17.27 -5.41
N ALA A 45 -6.16 -16.47 -6.46
CA ALA A 45 -5.53 -16.94 -7.69
C ALA A 45 -4.00 -16.78 -7.67
N ASP A 46 -3.41 -16.26 -6.60
CA ASP A 46 -1.99 -15.89 -6.47
C ASP A 46 -1.49 -15.10 -7.69
N SER A 47 -2.21 -14.04 -8.05
CA SER A 47 -1.92 -13.29 -9.26
C SER A 47 -1.98 -11.78 -9.08
N ILE A 48 -1.03 -11.07 -9.68
CA ILE A 48 -1.01 -9.60 -9.74
C ILE A 48 -1.85 -9.15 -10.93
N ARG A 49 -2.97 -8.45 -10.68
CA ARG A 49 -3.82 -7.87 -11.73
C ARG A 49 -3.24 -6.58 -12.30
N SER A 50 -2.66 -5.75 -11.45
CA SER A 50 -1.94 -4.52 -11.85
C SER A 50 -0.99 -4.09 -10.76
N SER A 51 0.11 -3.44 -11.14
CA SER A 51 1.07 -2.93 -10.17
C SER A 51 1.90 -1.76 -10.67
N LEU A 52 2.41 -0.96 -9.74
CA LEU A 52 3.43 0.06 -9.91
C LEU A 52 4.47 -0.13 -8.81
N ASN A 53 5.76 -0.17 -9.15
CA ASN A 53 6.87 -0.36 -8.20
C ASN A 53 6.77 -1.65 -7.37
N VAL A 54 6.30 -2.73 -7.96
CA VAL A 54 6.25 -4.07 -7.36
C VAL A 54 7.09 -5.01 -8.22
N SER A 55 8.03 -5.71 -7.60
CA SER A 55 8.85 -6.74 -8.25
C SER A 55 8.26 -8.13 -8.09
N SER A 56 7.66 -8.43 -6.95
CA SER A 56 7.02 -9.72 -6.69
C SER A 56 6.04 -9.62 -5.51
N VAL A 57 5.16 -10.61 -5.42
CA VAL A 57 4.38 -10.93 -4.22
C VAL A 57 4.72 -12.34 -3.79
N SER A 58 4.80 -12.57 -2.49
CA SER A 58 4.88 -13.91 -1.89
C SER A 58 3.65 -14.14 -1.04
N ASP A 59 2.86 -15.12 -1.39
CA ASP A 59 1.81 -15.64 -0.51
C ASP A 59 2.49 -16.43 0.63
N ASN A 60 2.32 -15.98 1.87
CA ASN A 60 2.96 -16.60 3.02
C ASN A 60 2.03 -17.64 3.68
N SER A 61 0.75 -17.37 3.72
CA SER A 61 -0.33 -18.21 4.24
C SER A 61 -1.68 -17.51 4.05
N THR A 62 -2.78 -18.19 4.36
CA THR A 62 -4.12 -17.60 4.31
C THR A 62 -4.16 -16.23 4.96
N GLY A 63 -4.54 -15.22 4.16
CA GLY A 63 -4.65 -13.83 4.58
C GLY A 63 -3.33 -13.14 4.89
N ASP A 64 -2.19 -13.68 4.47
CA ASP A 64 -0.86 -13.12 4.77
C ASP A 64 0.03 -13.15 3.53
N PHE A 65 0.42 -12.00 3.03
CA PHE A 65 1.30 -11.90 1.88
C PHE A 65 2.31 -10.75 2.01
N THR A 66 3.42 -10.88 1.29
CA THR A 66 4.50 -9.90 1.27
C THR A 66 4.66 -9.32 -0.13
N ILE A 67 4.58 -8.00 -0.25
CA ILE A 67 4.84 -7.24 -1.47
C ILE A 67 6.30 -6.80 -1.45
N THR A 68 7.09 -7.19 -2.45
CA THR A 68 8.48 -6.74 -2.62
C THR A 68 8.53 -5.59 -3.63
N PHE A 69 9.22 -4.50 -3.26
CA PHE A 69 9.32 -3.31 -4.12
C PHE A 69 10.40 -3.49 -5.20
N THR A 70 10.21 -2.90 -6.37
CA THR A 70 11.24 -2.78 -7.40
C THR A 70 12.29 -1.74 -6.98
N ALA A 71 11.83 -0.57 -6.55
CA ALA A 71 12.66 0.47 -5.95
C ALA A 71 12.32 0.59 -4.46
N SER A 72 13.33 0.43 -3.62
CA SER A 72 13.18 0.52 -2.17
C SER A 72 12.75 1.91 -1.72
N LYS A 73 12.23 2.01 -0.51
CA LYS A 73 11.98 3.27 0.20
C LYS A 73 13.26 3.73 0.90
N THR A 74 13.39 5.03 1.14
CA THR A 74 14.50 5.57 1.95
C THR A 74 14.45 5.09 3.39
N ASP A 75 13.24 4.98 3.92
CA ASP A 75 12.99 4.54 5.30
C ASP A 75 11.65 3.80 5.42
N ILE A 76 11.24 3.49 6.64
CA ILE A 76 9.97 2.83 6.97
C ILE A 76 8.85 3.81 7.35
N ASN A 77 9.03 5.12 7.14
CA ASN A 77 8.06 6.14 7.51
C ASN A 77 7.00 6.41 6.43
N TYR A 78 6.93 5.58 5.41
CA TYR A 78 5.89 5.67 4.40
C TYR A 78 4.52 5.28 4.95
N SER A 79 3.46 5.80 4.32
CA SER A 79 2.06 5.57 4.73
C SER A 79 1.40 4.56 3.79
N PRO A 80 1.09 3.35 4.23
CA PRO A 80 0.27 2.42 3.47
C PRO A 80 -1.22 2.76 3.61
N SER A 81 -1.94 2.61 2.50
CA SER A 81 -3.40 2.65 2.44
C SER A 81 -3.89 1.42 1.69
N SER A 82 -4.96 0.80 2.14
CA SER A 82 -5.38 -0.48 1.60
C SER A 82 -6.89 -0.69 1.68
N SER A 83 -7.39 -1.50 0.76
CA SER A 83 -8.77 -2.00 0.73
C SER A 83 -8.81 -3.41 0.16
N SER A 84 -9.78 -4.23 0.55
CA SER A 84 -10.02 -5.54 -0.03
C SER A 84 -11.47 -5.74 -0.43
N LEU A 85 -11.67 -6.56 -1.46
CA LEU A 85 -12.99 -7.05 -1.83
C LEU A 85 -13.24 -8.40 -1.15
N ALA A 86 -14.49 -8.63 -0.75
CA ALA A 86 -14.88 -9.86 -0.08
C ALA A 86 -14.67 -11.11 -0.94
N TYR A 87 -14.39 -12.21 -0.28
CA TYR A 87 -14.55 -13.55 -0.85
C TYR A 87 -16.01 -13.80 -1.22
N ALA A 88 -16.27 -14.23 -2.45
CA ALA A 88 -17.58 -14.22 -3.10
C ALA A 88 -18.61 -15.24 -2.60
N THR A 89 -18.41 -15.98 -1.51
CA THR A 89 -19.29 -17.11 -1.13
C THR A 89 -20.17 -16.87 0.10
N SER A 90 -20.13 -15.72 0.74
CA SER A 90 -21.03 -15.40 1.85
C SER A 90 -21.10 -13.90 2.10
N ASP A 91 -22.26 -13.41 2.56
CA ASP A 91 -22.49 -12.04 3.01
C ASP A 91 -21.56 -11.69 4.19
N ARG A 92 -20.28 -11.45 3.91
CA ARG A 92 -19.30 -11.04 4.91
C ARG A 92 -19.17 -9.54 4.91
N ILE A 93 -19.60 -8.94 5.99
CA ILE A 93 -19.49 -7.51 6.23
C ILE A 93 -18.17 -7.28 6.98
N GLY A 94 -17.37 -6.33 6.50
CA GLY A 94 -16.16 -5.89 7.21
C GLY A 94 -14.88 -6.64 6.81
N ASN A 95 -14.57 -6.65 5.51
CA ASN A 95 -13.23 -7.05 5.09
C ASN A 95 -12.21 -6.03 5.57
N PHE A 96 -11.08 -6.52 6.02
CA PHE A 96 -9.95 -5.68 6.35
C PHE A 96 -8.73 -6.11 5.54
N VAL A 97 -7.89 -5.16 5.25
CA VAL A 97 -6.53 -5.36 4.78
C VAL A 97 -5.66 -4.33 5.48
N GLY A 98 -4.53 -4.73 5.98
CA GLY A 98 -3.66 -3.84 6.74
C GLY A 98 -2.26 -4.39 6.90
N VAL A 99 -1.37 -3.57 7.41
CA VAL A 99 0.01 -3.99 7.70
C VAL A 99 0.00 -5.06 8.77
N ARG A 100 0.70 -6.17 8.51
CA ARG A 100 0.78 -7.27 9.46
C ARG A 100 1.43 -6.85 10.77
N VAL A 101 0.77 -7.21 11.86
CA VAL A 101 1.28 -7.09 13.23
C VAL A 101 1.29 -8.47 13.85
N THR A 102 2.44 -8.98 14.27
CA THR A 102 2.49 -10.25 15.01
C THR A 102 1.90 -10.09 16.40
N SER A 103 0.99 -10.99 16.78
CA SER A 103 0.39 -10.99 18.11
C SER A 103 1.46 -11.24 19.19
N GLY A 104 1.47 -10.44 20.23
CA GLY A 104 2.04 -10.83 21.52
C GLY A 104 3.25 -10.07 22.02
N SER A 105 3.82 -9.09 21.34
CA SER A 105 4.98 -8.40 21.92
C SER A 105 5.23 -7.03 21.33
N THR A 106 5.05 -6.03 22.16
CA THR A 106 5.56 -4.67 22.03
C THR A 106 4.90 -3.74 21.00
N PRO A 107 4.81 -2.44 21.32
CA PRO A 107 4.05 -1.44 20.56
C PRO A 107 4.69 -0.98 19.24
N ASN A 108 5.59 -1.75 18.64
CA ASN A 108 6.28 -1.40 17.40
C ASN A 108 5.77 -2.23 16.21
N ALA A 109 4.49 -2.06 15.87
CA ALA A 109 3.86 -2.62 14.66
C ALA A 109 4.65 -2.30 13.37
N ARG A 110 5.39 -1.19 13.37
CA ARG A 110 6.22 -0.76 12.24
C ARG A 110 7.35 -1.73 11.90
N SER A 111 7.93 -2.41 12.87
CA SER A 111 9.09 -3.28 12.63
C SER A 111 8.75 -4.67 12.08
N VAL A 112 7.47 -5.00 11.98
CA VAL A 112 7.03 -6.35 11.60
C VAL A 112 6.44 -6.43 10.21
N GLY A 113 5.91 -5.35 9.69
CA GLY A 113 5.26 -5.33 8.37
C GLY A 113 5.79 -4.26 7.43
N LEU A 114 6.45 -3.20 7.93
CA LEU A 114 7.03 -2.13 7.14
C LEU A 114 8.54 -2.31 7.03
N PHE A 115 9.03 -2.52 5.81
CA PHE A 115 10.45 -2.63 5.48
C PHE A 115 10.78 -1.67 4.34
N THR A 116 12.04 -1.27 4.19
CA THR A 116 12.45 -0.40 3.07
C THR A 116 12.25 -1.08 1.71
N GLY A 117 12.49 -2.38 1.61
CA GLY A 117 12.37 -3.16 0.38
C GLY A 117 11.05 -3.90 0.19
N SER A 118 10.19 -3.94 1.22
CA SER A 118 8.95 -4.74 1.17
C SER A 118 7.90 -4.26 2.16
N LEU A 119 6.67 -4.74 1.96
CA LEU A 119 5.52 -4.49 2.81
C LEU A 119 4.77 -5.81 3.05
N ARG A 120 4.60 -6.22 4.30
CA ARG A 120 3.81 -7.40 4.66
C ARG A 120 2.41 -7.02 5.08
N ILE A 121 1.43 -7.69 4.50
CA ILE A 121 0.01 -7.39 4.61
C ILE A 121 -0.76 -8.57 5.20
N ASN A 122 -1.75 -8.26 6.03
CA ASN A 122 -2.81 -9.20 6.38
C ASN A 122 -4.11 -8.79 5.72
N SER A 123 -4.83 -9.76 5.20
CA SER A 123 -6.21 -9.65 4.74
C SER A 123 -7.13 -10.59 5.51
N GLY A 124 -8.41 -10.24 5.59
CA GLY A 124 -9.37 -11.04 6.33
C GLY A 124 -10.73 -10.37 6.45
N TYR A 125 -11.56 -10.91 7.32
CA TYR A 125 -12.91 -10.38 7.60
C TYR A 125 -13.20 -10.38 9.09
N GLY A 126 -14.07 -9.47 9.54
CA GLY A 126 -14.57 -9.46 10.92
C GLY A 126 -15.45 -10.68 11.19
N ALA A 127 -15.16 -11.44 12.22
CA ALA A 127 -16.08 -12.46 12.72
C ALA A 127 -17.16 -11.80 13.56
N SER A 128 -18.40 -12.31 13.49
CA SER A 128 -19.53 -11.79 14.25
C SER A 128 -19.26 -11.77 15.74
N ALA A 129 -19.74 -10.73 16.43
CA ALA A 129 -19.97 -10.59 17.88
C ALA A 129 -18.82 -10.87 18.87
N SER A 130 -17.77 -11.62 18.52
CA SER A 130 -16.67 -11.92 19.44
C SER A 130 -15.42 -11.06 19.27
N GLY A 131 -15.43 -10.12 18.32
CA GLY A 131 -14.33 -9.17 18.09
C GLY A 131 -13.04 -9.77 17.53
N ALA A 132 -12.98 -11.06 17.26
CA ALA A 132 -11.84 -11.68 16.59
C ALA A 132 -12.04 -11.62 15.06
N GLY A 133 -11.04 -11.09 14.33
CA GLY A 133 -10.96 -11.18 12.87
C GLY A 133 -10.43 -12.55 12.46
N ASN A 134 -10.87 -13.06 11.31
CA ASN A 134 -10.29 -14.23 10.68
C ASN A 134 -9.43 -13.81 9.49
N GLU A 135 -8.22 -14.33 9.42
CA GLU A 135 -7.41 -14.22 8.21
C GLU A 135 -8.08 -14.98 7.06
N ALA A 136 -8.11 -14.38 5.89
CA ALA A 136 -8.69 -14.99 4.69
C ALA A 136 -8.07 -14.37 3.44
N ASP A 137 -7.90 -15.21 2.42
CA ASP A 137 -7.49 -14.75 1.11
C ASP A 137 -8.63 -13.96 0.47
N ALA A 138 -8.32 -12.81 -0.07
CA ALA A 138 -9.29 -11.94 -0.74
C ALA A 138 -9.10 -11.99 -2.25
N ASP A 139 -10.22 -11.92 -2.98
CA ASP A 139 -10.26 -11.88 -4.44
C ASP A 139 -9.55 -10.63 -5.01
N ALA A 140 -9.58 -9.51 -4.28
CA ALA A 140 -8.77 -8.35 -4.62
C ALA A 140 -8.27 -7.63 -3.36
N ASN A 141 -6.97 -7.50 -3.27
CA ASN A 141 -6.30 -6.66 -2.29
C ASN A 141 -5.69 -5.46 -3.02
N CYS A 142 -6.25 -4.27 -2.80
CA CYS A 142 -5.73 -3.03 -3.34
C CYS A 142 -4.89 -2.35 -2.28
N VAL A 143 -3.59 -2.22 -2.51
CA VAL A 143 -2.64 -1.59 -1.58
C VAL A 143 -1.86 -0.51 -2.29
N GLN A 144 -1.67 0.63 -1.63
CA GLN A 144 -0.86 1.72 -2.12
C GLN A 144 -0.02 2.30 -0.99
N THR A 145 1.13 2.88 -1.33
CA THR A 145 1.98 3.56 -0.36
C THR A 145 2.34 4.95 -0.83
N PHE A 146 2.41 5.88 0.11
CA PHE A 146 2.86 7.25 -0.07
C PHE A 146 4.13 7.48 0.75
N GLY A 147 4.96 8.45 0.37
CA GLY A 147 6.25 8.73 0.98
C GLY A 147 7.41 8.51 0.00
N ASP A 148 8.62 8.87 0.40
CA ASP A 148 9.77 8.88 -0.49
C ASP A 148 10.18 7.49 -1.00
N LEU A 149 10.69 7.49 -2.24
CA LEU A 149 11.50 6.40 -2.79
C LEU A 149 12.97 6.68 -2.50
N ALA A 150 13.78 5.64 -2.35
CA ALA A 150 15.22 5.74 -2.26
C ALA A 150 15.84 6.23 -3.58
#